data_e3c10b7cfe6087af7592a2bfc884ee86
#
_entry.id   e3c10b7cfe6087af7592a2bfc884ee86
#
_cell.length_a   1.000
_cell.length_b   1.000
_cell.length_c   1.000
_cell.angle_alpha   90.00
_cell.angle_beta   90.00
_cell.angle_gamma   90.00
#
_symmetry.space_group_name_H-M   'P 1'
#
loop_
_entity.id
_entity.type
_entity.pdbx_description
1 polymer ?
#
loop_
_entity_poly.entity_id
_entity_poly.type
_entity_poly.pdbx_seq_one_letter_code
_entity_poly.pdbx_strand_id
1 'polypeptide(L)'
;TNCVRESRVLNIEGFDTSANTYVRFINTGHAVIDSIRGTMYGTNGEVIGAADTELVTSLMPKGQVWVNRSEFAGLVGAEWEGEALLEVQDTDGLKLLNLNFVNADTFFNFSCFESAESAESGRVYLQTTSASINISLTHVVNTGTTGQTFSGTVYSGSGESLGSGALHDGEIGPRGRLILSSSAIEEALGIAAWQGPAMLEVQGSDDFELMTKLESPSGLISNTNCVRISQVHNIEGADSPNFTYVRFINMGSTRLTDIKGSLYDTEGSVIGTQGQTVVDALESKEQVWRNRNDLEDIFGTWNGEAMLTVEEGEDLKLLNLNFVNSETFFNFSCYEATQQ
;
A
#
# COMPACT_ATOMS: atom_id res chain seq x y z
N THR A 1 -9.79 0.45 -7.93
CA THR A 1 -8.50 0.64 -8.65
C THR A 1 -8.13 2.12 -8.79
N ASN A 2 -8.21 2.91 -7.71
CA ASN A 2 -8.05 4.37 -7.80
C ASN A 2 -6.66 4.89 -7.38
N CYS A 3 -5.80 4.05 -6.82
CA CYS A 3 -4.41 4.46 -6.56
C CYS A 3 -3.63 4.48 -7.87
N VAL A 4 -3.08 5.63 -8.19
CA VAL A 4 -2.20 5.86 -9.35
C VAL A 4 -0.94 6.58 -8.89
N ARG A 5 0.13 6.44 -9.67
CA ARG A 5 1.43 7.08 -9.44
C ARG A 5 1.85 7.90 -10.65
N GLU A 6 2.84 8.76 -10.49
CA GLU A 6 3.28 9.69 -11.52
C GLU A 6 4.47 9.14 -12.33
N SER A 7 5.47 8.60 -11.63
CA SER A 7 6.75 8.27 -12.27
C SER A 7 7.29 6.87 -11.97
N ARG A 8 6.67 6.10 -11.06
CA ARG A 8 7.21 4.79 -10.64
C ARG A 8 6.15 3.71 -10.51
N VAL A 9 6.55 2.49 -10.85
CA VAL A 9 5.81 1.25 -10.59
C VAL A 9 6.75 0.30 -9.89
N LEU A 10 6.45 -0.07 -8.64
CA LEU A 10 7.36 -0.85 -7.80
C LEU A 10 7.34 -2.35 -8.08
N ASN A 11 6.28 -2.87 -8.69
CA ASN A 11 6.11 -4.31 -8.80
C ASN A 11 5.62 -4.73 -10.18
N ILE A 12 6.56 -5.06 -11.04
CA ILE A 12 6.29 -5.74 -12.31
C ILE A 12 6.86 -7.16 -12.18
N GLU A 13 5.97 -8.15 -12.08
CA GLU A 13 6.33 -9.56 -11.89
C GLU A 13 7.14 -10.10 -13.07
N GLY A 14 8.20 -10.85 -12.78
CA GLY A 14 9.05 -11.49 -13.79
C GLY A 14 8.45 -12.77 -14.38
N PHE A 15 9.20 -13.42 -15.26
CA PHE A 15 8.77 -14.62 -16.00
C PHE A 15 8.87 -15.92 -15.20
N ASP A 16 9.44 -15.87 -14.01
CA ASP A 16 9.52 -16.98 -13.05
C ASP A 16 8.21 -17.20 -12.27
N THR A 17 7.21 -16.28 -12.41
CA THR A 17 5.90 -16.41 -11.78
C THR A 17 4.78 -16.58 -12.81
N SER A 18 3.65 -17.23 -12.38
CA SER A 18 2.44 -17.34 -13.18
C SER A 18 1.62 -16.04 -13.21
N ALA A 19 1.88 -15.12 -12.29
CA ALA A 19 1.23 -13.81 -12.25
C ALA A 19 1.58 -12.99 -13.49
N ASN A 20 0.66 -12.16 -13.98
CA ASN A 20 0.90 -11.27 -15.10
C ASN A 20 0.64 -9.82 -14.69
N THR A 21 1.63 -8.98 -14.92
CA THR A 21 1.53 -7.56 -14.60
C THR A 21 1.05 -6.77 -15.81
N TYR A 22 0.19 -5.81 -15.54
CA TYR A 22 -0.25 -4.77 -16.47
C TYR A 22 0.02 -3.40 -15.86
N VAL A 23 0.68 -2.55 -16.60
CA VAL A 23 0.80 -1.13 -16.27
C VAL A 23 -0.06 -0.33 -17.23
N ARG A 24 -0.94 0.48 -16.67
CA ARG A 24 -1.80 1.38 -17.41
C ARG A 24 -1.20 2.78 -17.37
N PHE A 25 -0.88 3.30 -18.51
CA PHE A 25 -0.48 4.69 -18.71
C PHE A 25 -1.71 5.52 -19.01
N ILE A 26 -1.94 6.59 -18.29
CA ILE A 26 -3.15 7.42 -18.35
C ILE A 26 -2.72 8.88 -18.53
N ASN A 27 -3.15 9.52 -19.60
CA ASN A 27 -2.98 10.96 -19.76
C ASN A 27 -4.18 11.69 -19.16
N THR A 28 -4.03 12.24 -17.98
CA THR A 28 -5.07 13.05 -17.30
C THR A 28 -5.06 14.51 -17.76
N GLY A 29 -4.04 14.92 -18.50
CA GLY A 29 -3.83 16.27 -19.01
C GLY A 29 -4.73 16.65 -20.19
N HIS A 30 -4.44 17.81 -20.78
CA HIS A 30 -5.16 18.38 -21.92
C HIS A 30 -4.32 18.44 -23.20
N ALA A 31 -3.04 18.09 -23.11
CA ALA A 31 -2.10 18.01 -24.23
C ALA A 31 -1.77 16.55 -24.58
N VAL A 32 -1.32 16.31 -25.79
CA VAL A 32 -0.76 15.01 -26.18
C VAL A 32 0.57 14.82 -25.46
N ILE A 33 0.81 13.63 -24.96
CA ILE A 33 2.14 13.18 -24.51
C ILE A 33 2.76 12.44 -25.70
N ASP A 34 3.77 13.05 -26.32
CA ASP A 34 4.34 12.55 -27.59
C ASP A 34 5.22 11.30 -27.43
N SER A 35 5.80 11.09 -26.27
CA SER A 35 6.61 9.90 -25.97
C SER A 35 6.67 9.69 -24.48
N ILE A 36 6.42 8.48 -24.03
CA ILE A 36 6.62 8.08 -22.64
C ILE A 36 7.81 7.14 -22.61
N ARG A 37 8.88 7.58 -21.94
CA ARG A 37 10.13 6.83 -21.84
C ARG A 37 10.37 6.40 -20.40
N GLY A 38 11.05 5.25 -20.24
CA GLY A 38 11.36 4.73 -18.92
C GLY A 38 12.49 3.72 -18.92
N THR A 39 12.93 3.36 -17.74
CA THR A 39 13.94 2.34 -17.49
C THR A 39 13.40 1.31 -16.50
N MET A 40 13.62 0.06 -16.80
CA MET A 40 13.30 -1.03 -15.89
C MET A 40 14.54 -1.47 -15.12
N TYR A 41 14.37 -1.77 -13.84
CA TYR A 41 15.44 -2.20 -12.95
C TYR A 41 15.07 -3.52 -12.27
N GLY A 42 16.01 -4.42 -12.17
CA GLY A 42 15.87 -5.68 -11.43
C GLY A 42 15.97 -5.49 -9.92
N THR A 43 15.90 -6.59 -9.20
CA THR A 43 15.88 -6.60 -7.73
C THR A 43 17.12 -5.95 -7.10
N ASN A 44 18.28 -6.07 -7.74
CA ASN A 44 19.52 -5.47 -7.25
C ASN A 44 19.81 -4.07 -7.81
N GLY A 45 18.87 -3.49 -8.58
CA GLY A 45 19.01 -2.18 -9.20
C GLY A 45 19.74 -2.19 -10.55
N GLU A 46 20.05 -3.35 -11.10
CA GLU A 46 20.59 -3.48 -12.46
C GLU A 46 19.54 -3.13 -13.51
N VAL A 47 19.96 -2.51 -14.60
CA VAL A 47 19.07 -2.18 -15.71
C VAL A 47 18.69 -3.45 -16.47
N ILE A 48 17.39 -3.68 -16.63
CA ILE A 48 16.83 -4.76 -17.45
C ILE A 48 16.75 -4.29 -18.89
N GLY A 49 17.52 -4.90 -19.76
CA GLY A 49 17.56 -4.56 -21.20
C GLY A 49 18.09 -3.17 -21.47
N ALA A 50 17.38 -2.39 -22.30
CA ALA A 50 17.79 -1.03 -22.68
C ALA A 50 17.24 0.01 -21.70
N ALA A 51 18.11 0.92 -21.24
CA ALA A 51 17.70 2.09 -20.47
C ALA A 51 16.98 3.12 -21.36
N ASP A 52 16.18 3.97 -20.73
CA ASP A 52 15.46 5.07 -21.39
C ASP A 52 14.73 4.62 -22.67
N THR A 53 14.03 3.50 -22.56
CA THR A 53 13.27 2.91 -23.65
C THR A 53 11.95 3.65 -23.87
N GLU A 54 11.57 3.87 -25.12
CA GLU A 54 10.23 4.37 -25.45
C GLU A 54 9.19 3.27 -25.19
N LEU A 55 8.34 3.49 -24.19
CA LEU A 55 7.31 2.55 -23.73
C LEU A 55 5.98 2.78 -24.44
N VAL A 56 5.67 4.05 -24.73
CA VAL A 56 4.46 4.48 -25.44
C VAL A 56 4.84 5.63 -26.37
N THR A 57 4.57 5.48 -27.65
CA THR A 57 4.96 6.46 -28.69
C THR A 57 4.13 7.73 -28.67
N SER A 58 2.85 7.63 -28.29
CA SER A 58 1.96 8.80 -28.18
C SER A 58 0.73 8.45 -27.33
N LEU A 59 0.31 9.38 -26.49
CA LEU A 59 -0.88 9.23 -25.64
C LEU A 59 -1.73 10.52 -25.71
N MET A 60 -2.88 10.42 -26.38
CA MET A 60 -3.80 11.53 -26.54
C MET A 60 -4.34 12.05 -25.21
N PRO A 61 -4.80 13.32 -25.12
CA PRO A 61 -5.48 13.83 -23.94
C PRO A 61 -6.64 12.91 -23.51
N LYS A 62 -6.68 12.58 -22.22
CA LYS A 62 -7.65 11.61 -21.62
C LYS A 62 -7.53 10.19 -22.19
N GLY A 63 -6.54 9.94 -23.04
CA GLY A 63 -6.21 8.61 -23.56
C GLY A 63 -5.55 7.73 -22.50
N GLN A 64 -5.56 6.44 -22.77
CA GLN A 64 -4.93 5.45 -21.90
C GLN A 64 -4.52 4.23 -22.69
N VAL A 65 -3.43 3.60 -22.27
CA VAL A 65 -2.90 2.39 -22.89
C VAL A 65 -2.41 1.43 -21.81
N TRP A 66 -2.61 0.14 -22.03
CA TRP A 66 -2.06 -0.92 -21.20
C TRP A 66 -0.79 -1.47 -21.84
N VAL A 67 0.20 -1.75 -21.01
CA VAL A 67 1.41 -2.49 -21.39
C VAL A 67 1.54 -3.66 -20.40
N ASN A 68 1.56 -4.89 -20.90
CA ASN A 68 1.72 -6.08 -20.10
C ASN A 68 3.19 -6.51 -20.01
N ARG A 69 3.47 -7.50 -19.16
CA ARG A 69 4.83 -8.04 -18.94
C ARG A 69 5.55 -8.41 -20.23
N SER A 70 4.87 -9.13 -21.14
CA SER A 70 5.49 -9.59 -22.39
C SER A 70 5.79 -8.44 -23.36
N GLU A 71 4.92 -7.42 -23.39
CA GLU A 71 5.14 -6.21 -24.16
C GLU A 71 6.32 -5.41 -23.60
N PHE A 72 6.44 -5.29 -22.26
CA PHE A 72 7.63 -4.71 -21.63
C PHE A 72 8.90 -5.43 -22.04
N ALA A 73 8.93 -6.77 -21.95
CA ALA A 73 10.10 -7.56 -22.36
C ALA A 73 10.48 -7.31 -23.84
N GLY A 74 9.50 -7.21 -24.72
CA GLY A 74 9.70 -6.84 -26.12
C GLY A 74 10.27 -5.42 -26.30
N LEU A 75 9.78 -4.45 -25.55
CA LEU A 75 10.21 -3.06 -25.61
C LEU A 75 11.64 -2.87 -25.09
N VAL A 76 11.95 -3.44 -23.92
CA VAL A 76 13.29 -3.31 -23.31
C VAL A 76 14.30 -4.30 -23.89
N GLY A 77 13.84 -5.31 -24.63
CA GLY A 77 14.70 -6.31 -25.28
C GLY A 77 15.25 -7.38 -24.34
N ALA A 78 14.64 -7.61 -23.19
CA ALA A 78 15.06 -8.61 -22.21
C ALA A 78 13.88 -9.10 -21.37
N GLU A 79 13.94 -10.38 -20.99
CA GLU A 79 13.12 -10.97 -19.93
C GLU A 79 13.84 -10.84 -18.58
N TRP A 80 13.10 -10.94 -17.48
CA TRP A 80 13.65 -10.89 -16.11
C TRP A 80 12.97 -11.89 -15.19
N GLU A 81 13.62 -12.20 -14.11
CA GLU A 81 13.08 -12.98 -12.99
C GLU A 81 12.90 -12.08 -11.76
N GLY A 82 12.00 -12.48 -10.87
CA GLY A 82 11.62 -11.69 -9.69
C GLY A 82 10.81 -10.45 -10.06
N GLU A 83 10.88 -9.45 -9.21
CA GLU A 83 10.10 -8.23 -9.35
C GLU A 83 10.93 -7.08 -9.90
N ALA A 84 10.45 -6.42 -10.93
CA ALA A 84 11.10 -5.25 -11.50
C ALA A 84 10.47 -3.94 -11.00
N LEU A 85 11.29 -2.90 -10.92
CA LEU A 85 10.92 -1.50 -10.76
C LEU A 85 10.90 -0.85 -12.15
N LEU A 86 9.85 -0.11 -12.47
CA LEU A 86 9.82 0.80 -13.63
C LEU A 86 9.91 2.23 -13.14
N GLU A 87 10.89 2.97 -13.63
CA GLU A 87 10.92 4.44 -13.56
C GLU A 87 10.59 5.03 -14.93
N VAL A 88 9.62 5.94 -14.94
CA VAL A 88 9.18 6.67 -16.13
C VAL A 88 9.60 8.13 -15.96
N GLN A 89 10.00 8.77 -17.04
CA GLN A 89 10.30 10.21 -17.01
C GLN A 89 9.08 10.98 -16.53
N ASP A 90 9.31 11.90 -15.59
CA ASP A 90 8.27 12.76 -15.07
C ASP A 90 7.65 13.57 -16.22
N THR A 91 6.33 13.44 -16.37
CA THR A 91 5.59 14.02 -17.49
C THR A 91 4.27 14.56 -16.97
N ASP A 92 4.05 15.86 -17.16
CA ASP A 92 2.81 16.50 -16.68
C ASP A 92 1.55 15.79 -17.20
N GLY A 93 0.65 15.51 -16.30
CA GLY A 93 -0.60 14.82 -16.58
C GLY A 93 -0.50 13.31 -16.77
N LEU A 94 0.70 12.71 -16.71
CA LEU A 94 0.85 11.25 -16.76
C LEU A 94 0.51 10.62 -15.40
N LYS A 95 -0.29 9.56 -15.45
CA LYS A 95 -0.55 8.70 -14.26
C LYS A 95 -0.35 7.23 -14.63
N LEU A 96 0.16 6.47 -13.68
CA LEU A 96 0.46 5.05 -13.81
C LEU A 96 -0.41 4.24 -12.84
N LEU A 97 -1.04 3.19 -13.34
CA LEU A 97 -1.78 2.23 -12.55
C LEU A 97 -1.15 0.84 -12.75
N ASN A 98 -0.76 0.19 -11.67
CA ASN A 98 -0.16 -1.14 -11.70
C ASN A 98 -1.17 -2.19 -11.23
N LEU A 99 -1.50 -3.14 -12.09
CA LEU A 99 -2.33 -4.29 -11.77
C LEU A 99 -1.56 -5.59 -12.00
N ASN A 100 -1.59 -6.47 -11.01
CA ASN A 100 -1.09 -7.83 -11.12
C ASN A 100 -2.25 -8.82 -11.11
N PHE A 101 -2.32 -9.66 -12.14
CA PHE A 101 -3.30 -10.72 -12.29
C PHE A 101 -2.66 -12.03 -11.85
N VAL A 102 -3.14 -12.60 -10.76
CA VAL A 102 -2.74 -13.91 -10.26
C VAL A 102 -3.36 -15.02 -11.11
N ASN A 103 -4.60 -14.78 -11.56
CA ASN A 103 -5.35 -15.64 -12.49
C ASN A 103 -6.36 -14.78 -13.26
N ALA A 104 -7.23 -15.42 -14.07
CA ALA A 104 -8.20 -14.70 -14.90
C ALA A 104 -9.20 -13.84 -14.11
N ASP A 105 -9.49 -14.21 -12.87
CA ASP A 105 -10.55 -13.60 -12.05
C ASP A 105 -10.03 -12.75 -10.88
N THR A 106 -8.72 -12.86 -10.57
CA THR A 106 -8.14 -12.23 -9.38
C THR A 106 -6.99 -11.32 -9.77
N PHE A 107 -7.13 -10.05 -9.46
CA PHE A 107 -6.09 -9.05 -9.67
C PHE A 107 -5.98 -8.08 -8.49
N PHE A 108 -4.80 -7.48 -8.33
CA PHE A 108 -4.48 -6.54 -7.26
C PHE A 108 -3.88 -5.25 -7.83
N ASN A 109 -4.19 -4.13 -7.18
CA ASN A 109 -3.57 -2.85 -7.48
C ASN A 109 -2.35 -2.65 -6.58
N PHE A 110 -1.15 -2.66 -7.17
CA PHE A 110 0.12 -2.42 -6.48
C PHE A 110 0.64 -0.98 -6.62
N SER A 111 -0.20 -0.04 -7.05
CA SER A 111 0.20 1.36 -7.13
C SER A 111 0.30 2.04 -5.75
N CYS A 112 -0.13 1.38 -4.67
CA CYS A 112 -0.12 1.94 -3.33
C CYS A 112 1.20 1.60 -2.61
N PHE A 113 2.05 2.59 -2.45
CA PHE A 113 3.27 2.53 -1.66
C PHE A 113 3.49 3.86 -0.93
N GLU A 114 4.29 3.86 0.12
CA GLU A 114 4.70 5.05 0.86
C GLU A 114 6.07 5.49 0.38
N SER A 115 6.22 6.78 0.10
CA SER A 115 7.50 7.41 -0.24
C SER A 115 8.04 8.14 0.99
N ALA A 116 9.31 8.00 1.26
CA ALA A 116 10.03 8.75 2.27
C ALA A 116 11.21 9.47 1.63
N GLU A 117 11.33 10.75 1.91
CA GLU A 117 12.44 11.58 1.47
C GLU A 117 13.64 11.41 2.39
N SER A 118 14.79 11.90 1.95
CA SER A 118 16.04 11.88 2.73
C SER A 118 15.86 12.41 4.15
N ALA A 119 16.32 11.63 5.12
CA ALA A 119 16.22 11.87 6.56
C ALA A 119 14.80 11.77 7.16
N GLU A 120 13.79 11.38 6.40
CA GLU A 120 12.46 11.04 6.89
C GLU A 120 12.34 9.54 7.20
N SER A 121 11.31 9.16 7.94
CA SER A 121 10.95 7.76 8.15
C SER A 121 9.70 7.41 7.35
N GLY A 122 9.76 6.28 6.64
CA GLY A 122 8.59 5.67 6.01
C GLY A 122 7.97 4.60 6.91
N ARG A 123 6.71 4.24 6.66
CA ARG A 123 5.99 3.29 7.50
C ARG A 123 5.18 2.31 6.69
N VAL A 124 5.14 1.08 7.17
CA VAL A 124 4.27 0.03 6.62
C VAL A 124 3.47 -0.65 7.73
N TYR A 125 2.26 -1.03 7.38
CA TYR A 125 1.32 -1.66 8.30
C TYR A 125 1.37 -3.15 8.10
N LEU A 126 1.98 -3.83 9.06
CA LEU A 126 2.15 -5.27 9.05
C LEU A 126 0.83 -5.96 9.40
N GLN A 127 0.76 -7.24 9.09
CA GLN A 127 -0.39 -8.07 9.48
C GLN A 127 -0.54 -8.20 11.01
N THR A 128 -1.70 -8.69 11.44
CA THR A 128 -2.07 -8.77 12.85
C THR A 128 -1.34 -9.82 13.67
N THR A 129 -0.53 -10.66 13.04
CA THR A 129 0.40 -11.59 13.69
C THR A 129 1.44 -12.05 12.70
N SER A 130 2.70 -12.08 13.11
CA SER A 130 3.78 -12.60 12.28
C SER A 130 3.72 -14.12 12.09
N ALA A 131 3.07 -14.83 13.03
CA ALA A 131 2.83 -16.28 12.97
C ALA A 131 1.59 -16.67 12.12
N SER A 132 1.03 -15.74 11.33
CA SER A 132 -0.09 -16.01 10.42
C SER A 132 0.30 -17.01 9.33
N ILE A 133 -0.71 -17.74 8.84
CA ILE A 133 -0.59 -18.54 7.62
C ILE A 133 -0.40 -17.68 6.36
N ASN A 134 -0.82 -16.40 6.41
CA ASN A 134 -0.56 -15.42 5.37
C ASN A 134 0.85 -14.87 5.50
N ILE A 135 1.58 -14.78 4.41
CA ILE A 135 2.94 -14.26 4.39
C ILE A 135 2.88 -12.75 4.15
N SER A 136 3.48 -11.98 5.05
CA SER A 136 3.70 -10.54 4.84
C SER A 136 5.10 -10.32 4.28
N LEU A 137 5.18 -9.65 3.13
CA LEU A 137 6.42 -9.28 2.46
C LEU A 137 6.52 -7.75 2.42
N THR A 138 7.47 -7.22 3.14
CA THR A 138 7.79 -5.78 3.11
C THR A 138 8.89 -5.52 2.11
N HIS A 139 8.62 -4.64 1.15
CA HIS A 139 9.56 -4.18 0.14
C HIS A 139 10.07 -2.80 0.57
N VAL A 140 11.38 -2.67 0.65
CA VAL A 140 12.08 -1.39 0.83
C VAL A 140 12.87 -1.16 -0.45
N VAL A 141 12.52 -0.13 -1.21
CA VAL A 141 13.15 0.18 -2.51
C VAL A 141 13.96 1.45 -2.37
N ASN A 142 15.27 1.36 -2.61
CA ASN A 142 16.15 2.51 -2.66
C ASN A 142 15.86 3.32 -3.94
N THR A 143 15.18 4.46 -3.82
CA THR A 143 14.90 5.36 -4.95
C THR A 143 15.88 6.54 -5.00
N GLY A 144 16.80 6.61 -4.05
CA GLY A 144 17.91 7.56 -4.02
C GLY A 144 18.96 7.29 -5.10
N THR A 145 20.01 8.10 -5.07
CA THR A 145 21.09 8.07 -6.06
C THR A 145 22.34 7.34 -5.55
N THR A 146 22.39 7.01 -4.28
CA THR A 146 23.53 6.35 -3.61
C THR A 146 23.10 5.03 -2.97
N GLY A 147 24.07 4.14 -2.70
CA GLY A 147 23.83 3.00 -1.84
C GLY A 147 23.50 3.44 -0.41
N GLN A 148 22.51 2.79 0.22
CA GLN A 148 22.13 3.12 1.60
C GLN A 148 21.79 1.87 2.40
N THR A 149 21.94 1.99 3.72
CA THR A 149 21.49 0.99 4.68
C THR A 149 20.14 1.39 5.25
N PHE A 150 19.34 0.38 5.60
CA PHE A 150 18.04 0.59 6.20
C PHE A 150 18.02 0.09 7.65
N SER A 151 17.50 0.90 8.54
CA SER A 151 17.14 0.51 9.90
C SER A 151 15.64 0.55 10.08
N GLY A 152 15.13 -0.21 11.05
CA GLY A 152 13.70 -0.24 11.34
C GLY A 152 13.39 -0.37 12.81
N THR A 153 12.16 0.03 13.16
CA THR A 153 11.57 -0.19 14.48
C THR A 153 10.18 -0.79 14.30
N VAL A 154 9.93 -1.92 14.93
CA VAL A 154 8.58 -2.51 14.96
C VAL A 154 7.85 -2.03 16.21
N TYR A 155 6.66 -1.47 15.99
CA TYR A 155 5.72 -1.11 17.07
C TYR A 155 4.57 -2.11 17.12
N SER A 156 4.21 -2.53 18.33
CA SER A 156 3.04 -3.35 18.59
C SER A 156 1.72 -2.58 18.39
N GLY A 157 0.59 -3.26 18.48
CA GLY A 157 -0.72 -2.62 18.48
C GLY A 157 -0.93 -1.60 19.60
N SER A 158 -0.24 -1.76 20.73
CA SER A 158 -0.27 -0.79 21.84
C SER A 158 0.69 0.39 21.67
N GLY A 159 1.44 0.46 20.57
CA GLY A 159 2.45 1.51 20.33
C GLY A 159 3.80 1.27 21.01
N GLU A 160 3.96 0.12 21.70
CA GLU A 160 5.22 -0.25 22.34
C GLU A 160 6.23 -0.69 21.27
N SER A 161 7.47 -0.22 21.37
CA SER A 161 8.57 -0.71 20.52
C SER A 161 8.93 -2.15 20.92
N LEU A 162 8.78 -3.07 19.98
CA LEU A 162 9.17 -4.47 20.14
C LEU A 162 10.67 -4.66 19.92
N GLY A 163 11.28 -3.82 19.11
CA GLY A 163 12.71 -3.80 18.84
C GLY A 163 13.05 -2.90 17.68
N SER A 164 14.34 -2.54 17.60
CA SER A 164 14.89 -1.66 16.56
C SER A 164 16.30 -2.07 16.19
N GLY A 165 16.70 -1.85 14.94
CA GLY A 165 18.04 -2.18 14.47
C GLY A 165 18.16 -2.11 12.94
N ALA A 166 19.28 -2.60 12.42
CA ALA A 166 19.48 -2.76 10.98
C ALA A 166 18.53 -3.83 10.43
N LEU A 167 17.89 -3.54 9.31
CA LEU A 167 16.99 -4.47 8.62
C LEU A 167 17.75 -5.44 7.70
N HIS A 168 18.98 -5.10 7.35
CA HIS A 168 19.83 -5.88 6.46
C HIS A 168 21.31 -5.54 6.71
N ASP A 169 22.18 -6.52 6.52
CA ASP A 169 23.63 -6.32 6.53
C ASP A 169 24.10 -5.79 5.16
N GLY A 170 24.72 -4.62 5.17
CA GLY A 170 25.26 -3.98 3.98
C GLY A 170 24.33 -2.94 3.34
N GLU A 171 24.79 -2.40 2.22
CA GLU A 171 24.09 -1.36 1.46
C GLU A 171 23.21 -1.95 0.36
N ILE A 172 22.05 -1.36 0.19
CA ILE A 172 21.20 -1.58 -0.99
C ILE A 172 21.54 -0.48 -2.00
N GLY A 173 22.01 -0.88 -3.18
CA GLY A 173 22.38 0.04 -4.25
C GLY A 173 21.19 0.87 -4.76
N PRO A 174 21.45 1.94 -5.53
CA PRO A 174 20.38 2.71 -6.18
C PRO A 174 19.47 1.81 -7.01
N ARG A 175 18.14 2.01 -6.91
CA ARG A 175 17.09 1.19 -7.55
C ARG A 175 17.03 -0.26 -7.08
N GLY A 176 17.92 -0.67 -6.19
CA GLY A 176 17.87 -1.98 -5.53
C GLY A 176 16.75 -2.03 -4.50
N ARG A 177 16.37 -3.25 -4.13
CA ARG A 177 15.34 -3.49 -3.13
C ARG A 177 15.75 -4.53 -2.11
N LEU A 178 15.19 -4.36 -0.92
CA LEU A 178 15.21 -5.34 0.16
C LEU A 178 13.78 -5.90 0.32
N ILE A 179 13.64 -7.21 0.34
CA ILE A 179 12.35 -7.88 0.57
C ILE A 179 12.44 -8.65 1.87
N LEU A 180 11.57 -8.30 2.83
CA LEU A 180 11.57 -8.88 4.16
C LEU A 180 10.24 -9.56 4.45
N SER A 181 10.29 -10.86 4.75
CA SER A 181 9.16 -11.54 5.39
C SER A 181 9.04 -11.11 6.86
N SER A 182 7.88 -11.40 7.48
CA SER A 182 7.72 -11.17 8.93
C SER A 182 8.83 -11.84 9.74
N SER A 183 9.20 -13.09 9.42
CA SER A 183 10.29 -13.79 10.10
C SER A 183 11.67 -13.18 9.87
N ALA A 184 11.92 -12.62 8.69
CA ALA A 184 13.16 -11.91 8.41
C ALA A 184 13.26 -10.60 9.23
N ILE A 185 12.13 -9.89 9.41
CA ILE A 185 12.07 -8.71 10.29
C ILE A 185 12.34 -9.11 11.75
N GLU A 186 11.72 -10.21 12.22
CA GLU A 186 11.96 -10.74 13.57
C GLU A 186 13.43 -11.08 13.80
N GLU A 187 14.03 -11.79 12.86
CA GLU A 187 15.45 -12.18 12.93
C GLU A 187 16.36 -10.95 12.92
N ALA A 188 16.15 -10.03 11.99
CA ALA A 188 16.97 -8.82 11.85
C ALA A 188 16.94 -7.93 13.11
N LEU A 189 15.78 -7.83 13.76
CA LEU A 189 15.60 -6.98 14.94
C LEU A 189 15.75 -7.74 16.26
N GLY A 190 15.94 -9.06 16.23
CA GLY A 190 16.06 -9.90 17.43
C GLY A 190 14.80 -9.92 18.30
N ILE A 191 13.62 -9.82 17.69
CA ILE A 191 12.32 -9.78 18.38
C ILE A 191 11.58 -11.12 18.29
N ALA A 192 10.71 -11.36 19.25
CA ALA A 192 9.78 -12.49 19.19
C ALA A 192 8.64 -12.21 18.21
N ALA A 193 7.97 -13.28 17.78
CA ALA A 193 6.76 -13.18 16.97
C ALA A 193 5.72 -12.26 17.62
N TRP A 194 5.31 -11.21 16.91
CA TRP A 194 4.33 -10.27 17.42
C TRP A 194 2.90 -10.81 17.33
N GLN A 195 2.06 -10.31 18.20
CA GLN A 195 0.63 -10.60 18.23
C GLN A 195 -0.15 -9.29 18.12
N GLY A 196 -1.26 -9.32 17.39
CA GLY A 196 -2.05 -8.12 17.10
C GLY A 196 -1.44 -7.27 15.98
N PRO A 197 -2.05 -6.12 15.66
CA PRO A 197 -1.57 -5.24 14.62
C PRO A 197 -0.16 -4.73 14.93
N ALA A 198 0.67 -4.63 13.91
CA ALA A 198 2.02 -4.09 14.06
C ALA A 198 2.33 -3.10 12.94
N MET A 199 3.29 -2.23 13.18
CA MET A 199 3.77 -1.25 12.23
C MET A 199 5.29 -1.28 12.22
N LEU A 200 5.88 -1.31 11.03
CA LEU A 200 7.32 -1.13 10.86
C LEU A 200 7.58 0.31 10.40
N GLU A 201 8.33 1.05 11.17
CA GLU A 201 8.91 2.34 10.77
C GLU A 201 10.33 2.09 10.25
N VAL A 202 10.62 2.55 9.04
CA VAL A 202 11.90 2.36 8.34
C VAL A 202 12.57 3.71 8.19
N GLN A 203 13.90 3.74 8.36
CA GLN A 203 14.74 4.90 8.15
C GLN A 203 15.86 4.56 7.17
N GLY A 204 16.11 5.47 6.24
CA GLY A 204 17.20 5.45 5.29
C GLY A 204 17.98 6.77 5.32
N SER A 205 19.09 6.82 4.60
CA SER A 205 19.92 8.04 4.47
C SER A 205 19.61 8.85 3.20
N ASP A 206 18.84 8.31 2.27
CA ASP A 206 18.43 8.90 1.00
C ASP A 206 16.97 8.50 0.72
N ASP A 207 16.39 8.93 -0.38
CA ASP A 207 15.01 8.64 -0.77
C ASP A 207 14.76 7.14 -0.91
N PHE A 208 13.62 6.69 -0.43
CA PHE A 208 13.18 5.30 -0.56
C PHE A 208 11.66 5.17 -0.58
N GLU A 209 11.19 4.03 -1.02
CA GLU A 209 9.77 3.71 -1.06
C GLU A 209 9.49 2.38 -0.37
N LEU A 210 8.31 2.27 0.23
CA LEU A 210 7.87 1.14 1.02
C LEU A 210 6.56 0.57 0.49
N MET A 211 6.50 -0.75 0.40
CA MET A 211 5.27 -1.47 0.08
C MET A 211 5.19 -2.75 0.88
N THR A 212 4.02 -3.11 1.38
CA THR A 212 3.77 -4.41 1.99
C THR A 212 2.76 -5.19 1.16
N LYS A 213 3.14 -6.39 0.76
CA LYS A 213 2.25 -7.40 0.20
C LYS A 213 1.85 -8.38 1.28
N LEU A 214 0.64 -8.82 1.24
CA LEU A 214 0.15 -9.93 2.04
C LEU A 214 -0.29 -11.05 1.12
N GLU A 215 0.33 -12.20 1.23
CA GLU A 215 0.07 -13.37 0.41
C GLU A 215 -0.60 -14.47 1.23
N SER A 216 -1.74 -14.98 0.75
CA SER A 216 -2.43 -16.10 1.35
C SER A 216 -1.82 -17.44 0.91
N PRO A 217 -2.11 -18.57 1.61
CA PRO A 217 -1.66 -19.90 1.20
C PRO A 217 -2.15 -20.33 -0.19
N SER A 218 -3.23 -19.75 -0.67
CA SER A 218 -3.76 -19.98 -2.03
C SER A 218 -3.09 -19.10 -3.10
N GLY A 219 -2.10 -18.27 -2.72
CA GLY A 219 -1.39 -17.35 -3.62
C GLY A 219 -2.15 -16.07 -3.94
N LEU A 220 -3.20 -15.75 -3.18
CA LEU A 220 -3.88 -14.46 -3.30
C LEU A 220 -3.07 -13.38 -2.60
N ILE A 221 -2.87 -12.26 -3.27
CA ILE A 221 -2.01 -11.17 -2.79
C ILE A 221 -2.84 -9.91 -2.56
N SER A 222 -2.55 -9.15 -1.51
CA SER A 222 -3.12 -7.82 -1.26
C SER A 222 -2.04 -6.84 -0.81
N ASN A 223 -2.33 -5.54 -0.98
CA ASN A 223 -1.47 -4.45 -0.55
C ASN A 223 -2.12 -3.73 0.63
N THR A 224 -1.39 -3.51 1.71
CA THR A 224 -1.89 -2.89 2.95
C THR A 224 -1.40 -1.46 3.18
N ASN A 225 -0.79 -0.79 2.20
CA ASN A 225 -0.16 0.51 2.39
C ASN A 225 -1.07 1.73 2.20
N CYS A 226 -2.21 1.56 1.55
CA CYS A 226 -3.14 2.67 1.41
C CYS A 226 -3.83 2.96 2.72
N VAL A 227 -3.64 4.18 3.22
CA VAL A 227 -4.34 4.72 4.39
C VAL A 227 -5.01 6.05 4.04
N ARG A 228 -5.99 6.44 4.86
CA ARG A 228 -6.74 7.68 4.73
C ARG A 228 -6.66 8.51 6.00
N ILE A 229 -7.04 9.77 5.90
CA ILE A 229 -6.97 10.71 7.03
C ILE A 229 -8.32 10.79 7.74
N SER A 230 -9.42 10.97 7.00
CA SER A 230 -10.71 11.33 7.61
C SER A 230 -11.91 10.54 7.11
N GLN A 231 -11.77 9.76 6.05
CA GLN A 231 -12.90 9.05 5.44
C GLN A 231 -12.56 7.62 5.07
N VAL A 232 -13.51 6.72 5.32
CA VAL A 232 -13.46 5.32 4.91
C VAL A 232 -14.75 5.00 4.15
N HIS A 233 -14.61 4.58 2.92
CA HIS A 233 -15.72 4.12 2.08
C HIS A 233 -15.87 2.61 2.14
N ASN A 234 -17.00 2.10 1.69
CA ASN A 234 -17.27 0.67 1.60
C ASN A 234 -17.17 -0.08 2.93
N ILE A 235 -17.90 0.40 3.93
CA ILE A 235 -18.12 -0.36 5.16
C ILE A 235 -19.39 -1.18 4.95
N GLU A 236 -19.21 -2.48 4.84
CA GLU A 236 -20.28 -3.45 4.56
C GLU A 236 -21.26 -3.58 5.73
N GLY A 237 -22.55 -3.48 5.45
CA GLY A 237 -23.62 -3.62 6.44
C GLY A 237 -23.98 -5.07 6.79
N ALA A 238 -25.00 -5.24 7.65
CA ALA A 238 -25.39 -6.52 8.21
C ALA A 238 -25.90 -7.55 7.18
N ASP A 239 -26.42 -7.10 6.06
CA ASP A 239 -26.90 -7.92 4.94
C ASP A 239 -25.79 -8.44 4.03
N SER A 240 -24.56 -7.93 4.17
CA SER A 240 -23.41 -8.40 3.38
C SER A 240 -22.76 -9.64 4.00
N PRO A 241 -22.37 -10.66 3.18
CA PRO A 241 -21.54 -11.77 3.63
C PRO A 241 -20.09 -11.35 3.91
N ASN A 242 -19.66 -10.21 3.39
CA ASN A 242 -18.34 -9.67 3.59
C ASN A 242 -18.22 -9.05 4.98
N PHE A 243 -17.00 -8.97 5.50
CA PHE A 243 -16.75 -8.44 6.83
C PHE A 243 -15.72 -7.32 6.78
N THR A 244 -16.13 -6.12 7.21
CA THR A 244 -15.29 -4.93 7.20
C THR A 244 -14.51 -4.76 8.51
N TYR A 245 -13.26 -4.34 8.37
CA TYR A 245 -12.40 -3.89 9.45
C TYR A 245 -11.84 -2.51 9.12
N VAL A 246 -11.96 -1.58 10.04
CA VAL A 246 -11.31 -0.27 9.99
C VAL A 246 -10.23 -0.24 11.05
N ARG A 247 -8.99 0.00 10.64
CA ARG A 247 -7.83 0.16 11.53
C ARG A 247 -7.59 1.64 11.72
N PHE A 248 -7.62 2.08 12.97
CA PHE A 248 -7.26 3.43 13.40
C PHE A 248 -5.80 3.39 13.86
N ILE A 249 -4.99 4.32 13.40
CA ILE A 249 -3.55 4.31 13.61
C ILE A 249 -3.11 5.70 14.02
N ASN A 250 -2.51 5.83 15.21
CA ASN A 250 -1.87 7.07 15.64
C ASN A 250 -0.42 7.10 15.12
N MET A 251 -0.14 7.95 14.13
CA MET A 251 1.19 8.10 13.55
C MET A 251 2.08 9.05 14.33
N GLY A 252 1.47 9.86 15.21
CA GLY A 252 2.15 10.91 15.97
C GLY A 252 2.93 10.40 17.18
N SER A 253 3.53 11.35 17.88
CA SER A 253 4.23 11.15 19.14
C SER A 253 3.38 11.47 20.37
N THR A 254 2.15 11.98 20.17
CA THR A 254 1.22 12.36 21.23
C THR A 254 0.01 11.45 21.23
N ARG A 255 -0.59 11.30 22.41
CA ARG A 255 -1.85 10.58 22.56
C ARG A 255 -2.99 11.32 21.89
N LEU A 256 -3.79 10.61 21.08
CA LEU A 256 -5.08 11.07 20.55
C LEU A 256 -6.19 10.63 21.50
N THR A 257 -7.20 11.46 21.73
CA THR A 257 -8.33 11.15 22.62
C THR A 257 -9.64 11.53 21.96
N ASP A 258 -10.71 10.80 22.30
CA ASP A 258 -12.09 11.07 21.87
C ASP A 258 -12.18 11.21 20.34
N ILE A 259 -11.66 10.18 19.63
CA ILE A 259 -11.73 10.13 18.16
C ILE A 259 -13.19 9.91 17.77
N LYS A 260 -13.80 10.95 17.18
CA LYS A 260 -15.21 10.97 16.82
C LYS A 260 -15.42 10.63 15.35
N GLY A 261 -16.54 9.95 15.08
CA GLY A 261 -16.95 9.65 13.73
C GLY A 261 -18.45 9.75 13.52
N SER A 262 -18.84 9.76 12.26
CA SER A 262 -20.24 9.72 11.81
C SER A 262 -20.34 8.73 10.67
N LEU A 263 -21.35 7.88 10.73
CA LEU A 263 -21.60 6.87 9.70
C LEU A 263 -22.76 7.33 8.80
N TYR A 264 -22.58 7.19 7.49
CA TYR A 264 -23.55 7.59 6.48
C TYR A 264 -23.87 6.44 5.54
N ASP A 265 -25.11 6.30 5.14
CA ASP A 265 -25.51 5.38 4.09
C ASP A 265 -25.17 5.91 2.68
N THR A 266 -25.49 5.14 1.65
CA THR A 266 -25.24 5.49 0.25
C THR A 266 -26.04 6.68 -0.26
N GLU A 267 -27.10 7.08 0.46
CA GLU A 267 -27.94 8.24 0.17
C GLU A 267 -27.46 9.50 0.91
N GLY A 268 -26.44 9.35 1.77
CA GLY A 268 -25.88 10.42 2.60
C GLY A 268 -26.68 10.68 3.89
N SER A 269 -27.60 9.79 4.24
CA SER A 269 -28.33 9.87 5.51
C SER A 269 -27.47 9.34 6.64
N VAL A 270 -27.60 9.96 7.82
CA VAL A 270 -26.85 9.53 9.00
C VAL A 270 -27.40 8.21 9.53
N ILE A 271 -26.50 7.27 9.74
CA ILE A 271 -26.80 6.02 10.46
C ILE A 271 -26.53 6.26 11.95
N GLY A 272 -27.53 6.13 12.77
CA GLY A 272 -27.47 6.39 14.22
C GLY A 272 -27.32 7.88 14.57
N THR A 273 -26.30 8.23 15.34
CA THR A 273 -26.05 9.59 15.81
C THR A 273 -24.69 10.08 15.28
N GLN A 274 -24.62 11.33 14.84
CA GLN A 274 -23.37 11.97 14.41
C GLN A 274 -22.40 12.20 15.58
N GLY A 275 -21.10 12.21 15.29
CA GLY A 275 -20.06 12.59 16.24
C GLY A 275 -19.90 11.63 17.43
N GLN A 276 -20.22 10.35 17.23
CA GLN A 276 -20.00 9.33 18.25
C GLN A 276 -18.51 9.05 18.42
N THR A 277 -18.08 8.78 19.64
CA THR A 277 -16.72 8.32 19.91
C THR A 277 -16.53 6.92 19.34
N VAL A 278 -15.69 6.78 18.32
CA VAL A 278 -15.36 5.50 17.68
C VAL A 278 -14.13 4.85 18.31
N VAL A 279 -13.24 5.66 18.87
CA VAL A 279 -12.08 5.22 19.66
C VAL A 279 -11.86 6.20 20.81
N ASP A 280 -11.84 5.71 22.04
CA ASP A 280 -11.68 6.56 23.24
C ASP A 280 -10.30 7.22 23.28
N ALA A 281 -9.26 6.45 22.99
CA ALA A 281 -7.89 6.96 22.92
C ALA A 281 -6.98 6.04 22.12
N LEU A 282 -5.92 6.62 21.57
CA LEU A 282 -4.78 5.93 20.99
C LEU A 282 -3.49 6.57 21.51
N GLU A 283 -2.65 5.81 22.18
CA GLU A 283 -1.32 6.25 22.57
C GLU A 283 -0.43 6.50 21.32
N SER A 284 0.73 7.10 21.50
CA SER A 284 1.70 7.26 20.40
C SER A 284 1.98 5.91 19.72
N LYS A 285 1.86 5.86 18.40
CA LYS A 285 2.05 4.66 17.57
C LYS A 285 1.05 3.53 17.82
N GLU A 286 0.08 3.72 18.68
CA GLU A 286 -0.97 2.74 18.96
C GLU A 286 -1.92 2.58 17.76
N GLN A 287 -2.46 1.37 17.63
CA GLN A 287 -3.35 0.98 16.57
C GLN A 287 -4.49 0.11 17.13
N VAL A 288 -5.70 0.37 16.68
CA VAL A 288 -6.88 -0.41 17.06
C VAL A 288 -7.71 -0.76 15.84
N TRP A 289 -8.26 -1.97 15.82
CA TRP A 289 -9.27 -2.39 14.85
C TRP A 289 -10.67 -2.11 15.38
N ARG A 290 -11.55 -1.65 14.48
CA ARG A 290 -13.00 -1.69 14.66
C ARG A 290 -13.56 -2.52 13.52
N ASN A 291 -14.18 -3.63 13.86
CA ASN A 291 -14.90 -4.43 12.89
C ASN A 291 -16.35 -3.93 12.75
N ARG A 292 -17.10 -4.50 11.82
CA ARG A 292 -18.51 -4.14 11.59
C ARG A 292 -19.34 -4.19 12.87
N ASN A 293 -19.21 -5.23 13.69
CA ASN A 293 -20.00 -5.36 14.92
C ASN A 293 -19.67 -4.25 15.94
N ASP A 294 -18.38 -3.88 16.06
CA ASP A 294 -17.98 -2.76 16.92
C ASP A 294 -18.61 -1.44 16.45
N LEU A 295 -18.74 -1.24 15.14
CA LEU A 295 -19.38 -0.06 14.56
C LEU A 295 -20.92 -0.12 14.73
N GLU A 296 -21.53 -1.31 14.61
CA GLU A 296 -22.95 -1.50 14.90
C GLU A 296 -23.31 -1.20 16.37
N ASP A 297 -22.44 -1.55 17.30
CA ASP A 297 -22.61 -1.22 18.72
C ASP A 297 -22.60 0.30 18.96
N ILE A 298 -21.86 1.06 18.15
CA ILE A 298 -21.76 2.52 18.26
C ILE A 298 -22.91 3.24 17.52
N PHE A 299 -23.18 2.84 16.27
CA PHE A 299 -24.08 3.58 15.36
C PHE A 299 -25.45 2.90 15.18
N GLY A 300 -25.61 1.66 15.60
CA GLY A 300 -26.76 0.81 15.27
C GLY A 300 -26.54 0.02 13.98
N THR A 301 -27.37 -1.00 13.76
CA THR A 301 -27.30 -1.89 12.59
C THR A 301 -27.74 -1.16 11.34
N TRP A 302 -27.04 -1.39 10.24
CA TRP A 302 -27.39 -0.89 8.90
C TRP A 302 -27.29 -1.99 7.84
N ASN A 303 -27.90 -1.76 6.68
CA ASN A 303 -27.81 -2.60 5.50
C ASN A 303 -27.16 -1.83 4.35
N GLY A 304 -26.56 -2.57 3.41
CA GLY A 304 -25.82 -1.99 2.30
C GLY A 304 -24.45 -1.44 2.72
N GLU A 305 -23.87 -0.63 1.86
CA GLU A 305 -22.58 0.00 2.09
C GLU A 305 -22.74 1.32 2.86
N ALA A 306 -21.79 1.61 3.72
CA ALA A 306 -21.73 2.86 4.46
C ALA A 306 -20.37 3.55 4.31
N MET A 307 -20.33 4.84 4.60
CA MET A 307 -19.14 5.66 4.69
C MET A 307 -18.96 6.17 6.11
N LEU A 308 -17.81 5.91 6.70
CA LEU A 308 -17.40 6.49 7.98
C LEU A 308 -16.60 7.78 7.71
N THR A 309 -17.04 8.89 8.27
CA THR A 309 -16.23 10.09 8.39
C THR A 309 -15.70 10.19 9.82
N VAL A 310 -14.45 10.55 9.96
CA VAL A 310 -13.79 10.73 11.26
C VAL A 310 -13.31 12.16 11.35
N GLU A 311 -13.44 12.79 12.52
CA GLU A 311 -12.90 14.12 12.75
C GLU A 311 -11.39 14.11 12.51
N GLU A 312 -10.91 15.05 11.71
CA GLU A 312 -9.52 15.09 11.26
C GLU A 312 -8.55 15.29 12.44
N GLY A 313 -7.52 14.43 12.47
CA GLY A 313 -6.33 14.61 13.29
C GLY A 313 -5.13 14.44 12.38
N GLU A 314 -4.16 15.34 12.42
CA GLU A 314 -2.98 15.34 11.55
C GLU A 314 -2.23 14.00 11.59
N ASP A 315 -2.19 13.40 12.76
CA ASP A 315 -1.50 12.14 13.04
C ASP A 315 -2.39 10.89 12.91
N LEU A 316 -3.69 11.04 12.67
CA LEU A 316 -4.60 9.90 12.54
C LEU A 316 -4.58 9.36 11.12
N LYS A 317 -4.41 8.04 10.98
CA LYS A 317 -4.58 7.32 9.70
C LYS A 317 -5.59 6.20 9.84
N LEU A 318 -6.30 5.94 8.75
CA LEU A 318 -7.35 4.93 8.64
C LEU A 318 -7.00 3.93 7.54
N LEU A 319 -7.08 2.64 7.84
CA LEU A 319 -6.93 1.55 6.87
C LEU A 319 -8.22 0.73 6.85
N ASN A 320 -8.84 0.58 5.69
CA ASN A 320 -10.06 -0.19 5.50
C ASN A 320 -9.78 -1.51 4.79
N LEU A 321 -10.07 -2.63 5.44
CA LEU A 321 -10.00 -3.97 4.87
C LEU A 321 -11.36 -4.63 4.88
N ASN A 322 -11.78 -5.15 3.73
CA ASN A 322 -12.98 -5.97 3.58
C ASN A 322 -12.59 -7.41 3.27
N PHE A 323 -13.03 -8.33 4.12
CA PHE A 323 -12.80 -9.77 3.98
C PHE A 323 -14.01 -10.42 3.32
N VAL A 324 -13.78 -11.01 2.16
CA VAL A 324 -14.76 -11.83 1.44
C VAL A 324 -14.80 -13.25 2.05
N ASN A 325 -13.67 -13.73 2.52
CA ASN A 325 -13.51 -14.99 3.26
C ASN A 325 -12.20 -14.94 4.07
N SER A 326 -11.83 -16.03 4.72
CA SER A 326 -10.62 -16.11 5.56
C SER A 326 -9.29 -15.87 4.81
N GLU A 327 -9.30 -15.97 3.48
CA GLU A 327 -8.07 -15.85 2.66
C GLU A 327 -8.10 -14.65 1.73
N THR A 328 -9.29 -14.14 1.38
CA THR A 328 -9.46 -13.06 0.40
C THR A 328 -9.95 -11.80 1.07
N PHE A 329 -9.16 -10.74 0.98
CA PHE A 329 -9.55 -9.41 1.45
C PHE A 329 -9.06 -8.33 0.49
N PHE A 330 -9.70 -7.18 0.55
CA PHE A 330 -9.39 -6.01 -0.27
C PHE A 330 -9.12 -4.82 0.62
N ASN A 331 -8.10 -4.03 0.25
CA ASN A 331 -7.88 -2.72 0.85
C ASN A 331 -8.68 -1.67 0.06
N PHE A 332 -9.76 -1.19 0.66
CA PHE A 332 -10.62 -0.14 0.08
C PHE A 332 -10.19 1.29 0.46
N SER A 333 -9.05 1.46 1.11
CA SER A 333 -8.53 2.79 1.40
C SER A 333 -7.99 3.53 0.17
N CYS A 334 -7.85 2.84 -0.97
CA CYS A 334 -7.35 3.41 -2.21
C CYS A 334 -8.49 4.06 -3.02
N TYR A 335 -8.67 5.34 -2.87
CA TYR A 335 -9.55 6.17 -3.72
C TYR A 335 -8.94 7.55 -3.94
N GLU A 336 -9.33 8.21 -5.02
CA GLU A 336 -8.90 9.56 -5.31
C GLU A 336 -9.76 10.55 -4.50
N ALA A 337 -9.12 11.36 -3.66
CA ALA A 337 -9.78 12.49 -3.04
C ALA A 337 -9.72 13.66 -4.03
N THR A 338 -10.87 14.19 -4.45
CA THR A 338 -10.90 15.47 -5.13
C THR A 338 -10.50 16.54 -4.11
N GLN A 339 -9.39 17.23 -4.36
CA GLN A 339 -9.08 18.45 -3.60
C GLN A 339 -10.24 19.43 -3.80
N GLN A 340 -10.92 19.78 -2.71
CA GLN A 340 -11.94 20.84 -2.68
C GLN A 340 -11.28 22.21 -2.64
#